data_03f6087c5c1d5a70bc1e3769728b57ab
#
_entry.id   03f6087c5c1d5a70bc1e3769728b57ab
#
_cell.length_a   1.000
_cell.length_b   1.000
_cell.length_c   1.000
_cell.angle_alpha   90.00
_cell.angle_beta   90.00
_cell.angle_gamma   90.00
#
_symmetry.space_group_name_H-M   'P 1'
#
loop_
_entity.id
_entity.type
_entity.pdbx_description
1 polymer ?
#
loop_
_entity_poly.entity_id
_entity_poly.type
_entity_poly.pdbx_seq_one_letter_code
_entity_poly.pdbx_strand_id
1 'polypeptide(L)'
;MKIKYKKIFITGGAGYLGSNLVERYTKLNEVTVYSRDEAKHYYLKKRFPEVNCVVGDIRNFDLMKRAAAGHDIGIFAASLKQIGAVDQNVEESAKIIIDGAINSRRVAEEVGMQAACFISSDKSRAATTIYGAMKFVAGESFIVNSGRSNVRLSSAIYGNVLNSTGSIIPLMWDAINRGYELTLFSDKMTRFIIDIEGAMDLIEHSLTVDGYNVIPNLKSVLVKDLFEIFEEKLTRETLKSFYVLKQIQEENGEEACHRYIISNTQSALNLIE
;
A
#
# COMPACT_ATOMS: atom_id res chain seq x y z
N MET A 1 14.11 5.84 12.49
CA MET A 1 14.17 7.27 12.91
C MET A 1 12.80 7.87 12.60
N LYS A 2 12.06 8.36 13.59
CA LYS A 2 10.72 8.92 13.33
C LYS A 2 10.85 10.27 12.61
N ILE A 3 10.19 10.41 11.45
CA ILE A 3 10.12 11.66 10.68
C ILE A 3 9.29 12.68 11.48
N LYS A 4 9.85 13.87 11.72
CA LYS A 4 9.19 14.94 12.47
C LYS A 4 9.49 16.31 11.87
N TYR A 5 8.52 17.22 11.98
CA TYR A 5 8.63 18.62 11.54
C TYR A 5 8.99 18.75 10.07
N LYS A 6 8.37 17.90 9.22
CA LYS A 6 8.56 17.85 7.78
C LYS A 6 7.25 18.09 7.05
N LYS A 7 7.35 18.57 5.82
CA LYS A 7 6.26 18.60 4.85
C LYS A 7 6.36 17.36 3.99
N ILE A 8 5.35 16.49 4.09
CA ILE A 8 5.35 15.17 3.46
C ILE A 8 4.29 15.12 2.37
N PHE A 9 4.70 14.82 1.15
CA PHE A 9 3.82 14.62 0.00
C PHE A 9 3.60 13.13 -0.25
N ILE A 10 2.33 12.68 -0.26
CA ILE A 10 1.98 11.26 -0.41
C ILE A 10 1.06 11.08 -1.61
N THR A 11 1.53 10.44 -2.67
CA THR A 11 0.63 10.00 -3.75
C THR A 11 -0.09 8.72 -3.36
N GLY A 12 -1.38 8.61 -3.70
CA GLY A 12 -2.18 7.46 -3.26
C GLY A 12 -2.50 7.43 -1.76
N GLY A 13 -2.38 8.58 -1.08
CA GLY A 13 -2.54 8.70 0.36
C GLY A 13 -3.94 8.35 0.90
N ALA A 14 -4.96 8.29 0.04
CA ALA A 14 -6.30 7.83 0.41
C ALA A 14 -6.50 6.29 0.23
N GLY A 15 -5.46 5.54 -0.18
CA GLY A 15 -5.46 4.07 -0.22
C GLY A 15 -5.12 3.45 1.13
N TYR A 16 -5.13 2.11 1.21
CA TYR A 16 -4.86 1.37 2.45
C TYR A 16 -3.50 1.75 3.09
N LEU A 17 -2.38 1.61 2.36
CA LEU A 17 -1.08 2.04 2.86
C LEU A 17 -1.04 3.55 3.13
N GLY A 18 -1.56 4.34 2.17
CA GLY A 18 -1.51 5.80 2.26
C GLY A 18 -2.23 6.36 3.47
N SER A 19 -3.41 5.85 3.82
CA SER A 19 -4.17 6.29 5.00
C SER A 19 -3.46 5.96 6.32
N ASN A 20 -2.75 4.83 6.39
CA ASN A 20 -1.93 4.49 7.56
C ASN A 20 -0.67 5.38 7.65
N LEU A 21 -0.06 5.74 6.52
CA LEU A 21 1.04 6.73 6.50
C LEU A 21 0.54 8.12 6.95
N VAL A 22 -0.65 8.52 6.51
CA VAL A 22 -1.29 9.76 6.98
C VAL A 22 -1.46 9.72 8.50
N GLU A 23 -2.03 8.66 9.06
CA GLU A 23 -2.22 8.48 10.50
C GLU A 23 -0.88 8.53 11.28
N ARG A 24 0.17 7.90 10.74
CA ARG A 24 1.51 7.90 11.35
C ARG A 24 2.13 9.31 11.39
N TYR A 25 1.92 10.10 10.34
CA TYR A 25 2.70 11.33 10.16
C TYR A 25 1.99 12.62 10.58
N THR A 26 0.66 12.71 10.51
CA THR A 26 -0.08 13.97 10.73
C THR A 26 0.16 14.62 12.08
N LYS A 27 0.42 13.83 13.14
CA LYS A 27 0.62 14.38 14.50
C LYS A 27 1.82 15.32 14.64
N LEU A 28 2.84 15.15 13.80
CA LEU A 28 4.13 15.86 13.95
C LEU A 28 4.64 16.44 12.63
N ASN A 29 3.86 16.36 11.55
CA ASN A 29 4.27 16.80 10.21
C ASN A 29 3.09 17.43 9.47
N GLU A 30 3.39 18.26 8.48
CA GLU A 30 2.39 18.71 7.51
C GLU A 30 2.27 17.64 6.40
N VAL A 31 1.07 17.11 6.17
CA VAL A 31 0.86 16.04 5.19
C VAL A 31 -0.05 16.53 4.07
N THR A 32 0.40 16.36 2.84
CA THR A 32 -0.42 16.55 1.63
C THR A 32 -0.61 15.22 0.93
N VAL A 33 -1.86 14.86 0.69
CA VAL A 33 -2.29 13.68 -0.05
C VAL A 33 -2.67 14.09 -1.48
N TYR A 34 -2.14 13.34 -2.46
CA TYR A 34 -2.45 13.52 -3.87
C TYR A 34 -3.00 12.22 -4.45
N SER A 35 -4.26 12.20 -4.84
CA SER A 35 -4.89 11.04 -5.47
C SER A 35 -6.16 11.41 -6.25
N ARG A 36 -6.66 10.48 -7.07
CA ARG A 36 -7.79 10.74 -7.99
C ARG A 36 -9.16 10.72 -7.32
N ASP A 37 -9.29 9.99 -6.22
CA ASP A 37 -10.58 9.64 -5.61
C ASP A 37 -10.97 10.69 -4.54
N GLU A 38 -11.82 11.61 -4.92
CA GLU A 38 -12.29 12.69 -4.06
C GLU A 38 -13.20 12.19 -2.92
N ALA A 39 -13.94 11.10 -3.15
CA ALA A 39 -14.78 10.52 -2.12
C ALA A 39 -13.92 9.95 -0.97
N LYS A 40 -12.81 9.27 -1.30
CA LYS A 40 -11.84 8.83 -0.28
C LYS A 40 -11.17 10.00 0.43
N HIS A 41 -10.90 11.11 -0.26
CA HIS A 41 -10.39 12.34 0.38
C HIS A 41 -11.38 12.88 1.41
N TYR A 42 -12.67 12.86 1.11
CA TYR A 42 -13.69 13.29 2.06
C TYR A 42 -13.65 12.49 3.37
N TYR A 43 -13.60 11.15 3.29
CA TYR A 43 -13.49 10.30 4.48
C TYR A 43 -12.15 10.46 5.20
N LEU A 44 -11.06 10.62 4.45
CA LEU A 44 -9.73 10.85 5.02
C LEU A 44 -9.71 12.16 5.83
N LYS A 45 -10.28 13.23 5.30
CA LYS A 45 -10.40 14.53 6.00
C LYS A 45 -11.31 14.48 7.22
N LYS A 46 -12.33 13.63 7.25
CA LYS A 46 -13.13 13.40 8.47
C LYS A 46 -12.29 12.79 9.60
N ARG A 47 -11.34 11.91 9.29
CA ARG A 47 -10.44 11.29 10.28
C ARG A 47 -9.28 12.21 10.65
N PHE A 48 -8.77 12.97 9.68
CA PHE A 48 -7.58 13.83 9.79
C PHE A 48 -7.86 15.19 9.16
N PRO A 49 -8.55 16.10 9.88
CA PRO A 49 -8.98 17.40 9.35
C PRO A 49 -7.83 18.30 8.88
N GLU A 50 -6.64 18.14 9.49
CA GLU A 50 -5.41 18.87 9.21
C GLU A 50 -4.73 18.50 7.90
N VAL A 51 -5.06 17.34 7.31
CA VAL A 51 -4.42 16.84 6.07
C VAL A 51 -4.86 17.70 4.88
N ASN A 52 -3.91 18.14 4.07
CA ASN A 52 -4.21 18.73 2.79
C ASN A 52 -4.48 17.64 1.74
N CYS A 53 -5.62 17.73 1.05
CA CYS A 53 -5.99 16.78 0.00
C CYS A 53 -6.09 17.49 -1.34
N VAL A 54 -5.33 17.01 -2.32
CA VAL A 54 -5.32 17.50 -3.70
C VAL A 54 -5.78 16.39 -4.64
N VAL A 55 -6.88 16.63 -5.35
CA VAL A 55 -7.37 15.70 -6.38
C VAL A 55 -6.52 15.83 -7.63
N GLY A 56 -5.92 14.71 -8.06
CA GLY A 56 -5.09 14.70 -9.26
C GLY A 56 -4.57 13.30 -9.63
N ASP A 57 -4.09 13.21 -10.85
CA ASP A 57 -3.54 11.98 -11.45
C ASP A 57 -2.02 12.09 -11.55
N ILE A 58 -1.29 11.03 -11.19
CA ILE A 58 0.18 10.98 -11.25
C ILE A 58 0.73 11.13 -12.68
N ARG A 59 -0.11 10.97 -13.70
CA ARG A 59 0.23 11.23 -15.08
C ARG A 59 0.28 12.73 -15.40
N ASN A 60 -0.40 13.56 -14.60
CA ASN A 60 -0.36 15.02 -14.74
C ASN A 60 0.82 15.59 -13.96
N PHE A 61 1.97 15.67 -14.64
CA PHE A 61 3.22 16.16 -14.08
C PHE A 61 3.09 17.57 -13.50
N ASP A 62 2.52 18.51 -14.26
CA ASP A 62 2.45 19.93 -13.85
C ASP A 62 1.57 20.15 -12.63
N LEU A 63 0.43 19.45 -12.55
CA LEU A 63 -0.45 19.53 -11.37
C LEU A 63 0.24 18.90 -10.16
N MET A 64 0.88 17.74 -10.33
CA MET A 64 1.59 17.07 -9.24
C MET A 64 2.77 17.90 -8.74
N LYS A 65 3.53 18.54 -9.66
CA LYS A 65 4.63 19.44 -9.31
C LYS A 65 4.15 20.66 -8.49
N ARG A 66 3.05 21.29 -8.91
CA ARG A 66 2.45 22.40 -8.13
C ARG A 66 2.00 21.94 -6.75
N ALA A 67 1.35 20.78 -6.66
CA ALA A 67 0.88 20.23 -5.40
C ALA A 67 2.02 19.83 -4.45
N ALA A 68 3.16 19.39 -5.00
CA ALA A 68 4.34 18.96 -4.26
C ALA A 68 5.30 20.10 -3.89
N ALA A 69 5.06 21.32 -4.38
CA ALA A 69 5.97 22.46 -4.15
C ALA A 69 6.17 22.73 -2.65
N GLY A 70 7.43 22.89 -2.24
CA GLY A 70 7.81 23.19 -0.85
C GLY A 70 7.72 22.01 0.12
N HIS A 71 7.54 20.77 -0.37
CA HIS A 71 7.59 19.58 0.46
C HIS A 71 9.03 19.04 0.61
N ASP A 72 9.34 18.54 1.81
CA ASP A 72 10.66 17.99 2.15
C ASP A 72 10.81 16.54 1.72
N ILE A 73 9.73 15.76 1.78
CA ILE A 73 9.74 14.31 1.59
C ILE A 73 8.60 13.89 0.66
N GLY A 74 8.91 12.99 -0.29
CA GLY A 74 7.94 12.35 -1.17
C GLY A 74 7.77 10.86 -0.89
N ILE A 75 6.52 10.38 -0.73
CA ILE A 75 6.19 8.96 -0.68
C ILE A 75 5.24 8.67 -1.84
N PHE A 76 5.74 7.97 -2.86
CA PHE A 76 5.02 7.75 -4.12
C PHE A 76 4.39 6.35 -4.14
N ALA A 77 3.19 6.25 -3.55
CA ALA A 77 2.45 5.00 -3.38
C ALA A 77 1.28 4.81 -4.39
N ALA A 78 0.96 5.83 -5.19
CA ALA A 78 -0.07 5.72 -6.21
C ALA A 78 0.36 4.79 -7.34
N SER A 79 -0.41 3.73 -7.58
CA SER A 79 -0.18 2.76 -8.66
C SER A 79 -1.41 1.88 -8.85
N LEU A 80 -1.49 1.16 -9.97
CA LEU A 80 -2.35 -0.02 -10.08
C LEU A 80 -1.71 -1.18 -9.31
N LYS A 81 -2.53 -2.08 -8.77
CA LYS A 81 -2.07 -3.25 -8.02
C LYS A 81 -2.79 -4.56 -8.39
N GLN A 82 -3.92 -4.50 -9.08
CA GLN A 82 -4.70 -5.66 -9.49
C GLN A 82 -4.13 -6.23 -10.79
N ILE A 83 -3.52 -7.42 -10.73
CA ILE A 83 -2.84 -8.06 -11.86
C ILE A 83 -3.80 -8.23 -13.04
N GLY A 84 -5.01 -8.78 -12.83
CA GLY A 84 -5.98 -8.98 -13.89
C GLY A 84 -6.42 -7.67 -14.58
N ALA A 85 -6.52 -6.57 -13.85
CA ALA A 85 -6.82 -5.27 -14.44
C ALA A 85 -5.65 -4.75 -15.29
N VAL A 86 -4.41 -5.00 -14.86
CA VAL A 86 -3.20 -4.64 -15.62
C VAL A 86 -3.11 -5.43 -16.92
N ASP A 87 -3.36 -6.75 -16.86
CA ASP A 87 -3.30 -7.62 -18.03
C ASP A 87 -4.36 -7.28 -19.07
N GLN A 88 -5.54 -6.80 -18.65
CA GLN A 88 -6.62 -6.35 -19.54
C GLN A 88 -6.41 -4.93 -20.11
N ASN A 89 -5.54 -4.11 -19.48
CA ASN A 89 -5.36 -2.69 -19.83
C ASN A 89 -3.86 -2.31 -19.86
N VAL A 90 -3.08 -3.04 -20.67
CA VAL A 90 -1.61 -2.98 -20.65
C VAL A 90 -1.07 -1.56 -20.92
N GLU A 91 -1.55 -0.89 -21.98
CA GLU A 91 -1.08 0.45 -22.36
C GLU A 91 -1.40 1.51 -21.29
N GLU A 92 -2.62 1.48 -20.77
CA GLU A 92 -3.04 2.42 -19.72
C GLU A 92 -2.31 2.13 -18.40
N SER A 93 -2.05 0.87 -18.12
CA SER A 93 -1.28 0.44 -16.96
C SER A 93 0.17 0.90 -17.04
N ALA A 94 0.79 0.85 -18.21
CA ALA A 94 2.15 1.36 -18.43
C ALA A 94 2.23 2.86 -18.14
N LYS A 95 1.28 3.66 -18.63
CA LYS A 95 1.20 5.11 -18.35
C LYS A 95 1.06 5.39 -16.85
N ILE A 96 0.28 4.59 -16.12
CA ILE A 96 0.08 4.80 -14.68
C ILE A 96 1.29 4.31 -13.89
N ILE A 97 1.82 3.11 -14.18
CA ILE A 97 2.87 2.48 -13.38
C ILE A 97 4.24 3.05 -13.72
N ILE A 98 4.58 3.13 -15.01
CA ILE A 98 5.92 3.51 -15.47
C ILE A 98 6.03 5.05 -15.59
N ASP A 99 5.18 5.69 -16.39
CA ASP A 99 5.24 7.15 -16.56
C ASP A 99 4.91 7.87 -15.25
N GLY A 100 3.98 7.30 -14.45
CA GLY A 100 3.67 7.79 -13.11
C GLY A 100 4.89 7.77 -12.17
N ALA A 101 5.73 6.73 -12.21
CA ALA A 101 6.98 6.66 -11.45
C ALA A 101 8.02 7.66 -11.95
N ILE A 102 8.18 7.79 -13.27
CA ILE A 102 9.08 8.77 -13.89
C ILE A 102 8.66 10.20 -13.50
N ASN A 103 7.38 10.52 -13.61
CA ASN A 103 6.84 11.82 -13.19
C ASN A 103 7.07 12.07 -11.69
N SER A 104 6.87 11.06 -10.85
CA SER A 104 7.10 11.16 -9.41
C SER A 104 8.55 11.48 -9.06
N ARG A 105 9.50 10.82 -9.72
CA ARG A 105 10.94 11.14 -9.59
C ARG A 105 11.23 12.58 -10.04
N ARG A 106 10.79 12.94 -11.25
CA ARG A 106 10.99 14.30 -11.78
C ARG A 106 10.42 15.38 -10.88
N VAL A 107 9.22 15.15 -10.32
CA VAL A 107 8.62 16.07 -9.35
C VAL A 107 9.51 16.20 -8.12
N ALA A 108 9.96 15.10 -7.53
CA ALA A 108 10.83 15.13 -6.36
C ALA A 108 12.12 15.94 -6.62
N GLU A 109 12.73 15.74 -7.78
CA GLU A 109 13.95 16.46 -8.23
C GLU A 109 13.69 17.95 -8.48
N GLU A 110 12.63 18.28 -9.24
CA GLU A 110 12.35 19.66 -9.65
C GLU A 110 11.81 20.54 -8.50
N VAL A 111 11.15 19.97 -7.49
CA VAL A 111 10.76 20.73 -6.29
C VAL A 111 11.81 20.71 -5.18
N GLY A 112 12.91 19.96 -5.36
CA GLY A 112 14.05 19.93 -4.45
C GLY A 112 13.77 19.22 -3.13
N MET A 113 13.07 18.07 -3.16
CA MET A 113 12.84 17.26 -1.95
C MET A 113 14.18 16.78 -1.36
N GLN A 114 14.21 16.53 -0.05
CA GLN A 114 15.39 15.96 0.64
C GLN A 114 15.51 14.46 0.37
N ALA A 115 14.37 13.77 0.29
CA ALA A 115 14.28 12.34 0.03
C ALA A 115 12.94 11.97 -0.62
N ALA A 116 12.95 10.93 -1.44
CA ALA A 116 11.76 10.40 -2.07
C ALA A 116 11.83 8.87 -2.16
N CYS A 117 10.71 8.21 -1.83
CA CYS A 117 10.59 6.77 -1.86
C CYS A 117 9.44 6.34 -2.78
N PHE A 118 9.73 5.44 -3.72
CA PHE A 118 8.74 4.78 -4.58
C PHE A 118 8.31 3.46 -3.97
N ILE A 119 7.00 3.16 -4.01
CA ILE A 119 6.48 1.89 -3.50
C ILE A 119 6.39 0.88 -4.64
N SER A 120 7.18 -0.18 -4.51
CA SER A 120 7.23 -1.30 -5.46
C SER A 120 6.67 -2.59 -4.86
N SER A 121 6.95 -3.72 -5.46
CA SER A 121 6.43 -5.03 -5.07
C SER A 121 7.50 -6.12 -5.29
N ASP A 122 7.46 -7.18 -4.49
CA ASP A 122 8.23 -8.42 -4.66
C ASP A 122 8.12 -9.00 -6.07
N LYS A 123 6.95 -8.82 -6.72
CA LYS A 123 6.69 -9.26 -8.10
C LYS A 123 7.58 -8.58 -9.14
N SER A 124 8.24 -7.47 -8.78
CA SER A 124 9.23 -6.81 -9.63
C SER A 124 10.56 -7.58 -9.72
N ARG A 125 10.88 -8.44 -8.75
CA ARG A 125 12.20 -9.11 -8.69
C ARG A 125 12.31 -10.38 -9.53
N ALA A 126 11.20 -11.10 -9.71
CA ALA A 126 11.12 -12.24 -10.62
C ALA A 126 9.88 -12.05 -11.48
N ALA A 127 9.96 -11.12 -12.42
CA ALA A 127 8.81 -10.64 -13.16
C ALA A 127 8.27 -11.71 -14.15
N THR A 128 7.33 -12.52 -13.69
CA THR A 128 6.59 -13.51 -14.50
C THR A 128 5.26 -12.96 -15.02
N THR A 129 4.90 -11.73 -14.65
CA THR A 129 3.66 -11.05 -15.06
C THR A 129 3.97 -9.68 -15.66
N ILE A 130 3.06 -9.17 -16.51
CA ILE A 130 3.15 -7.80 -17.06
C ILE A 130 3.24 -6.77 -15.93
N TYR A 131 2.41 -6.93 -14.88
CA TYR A 131 2.47 -6.08 -13.68
C TYR A 131 3.86 -6.08 -13.03
N GLY A 132 4.46 -7.26 -12.83
CA GLY A 132 5.80 -7.38 -12.24
C GLY A 132 6.87 -6.70 -13.09
N ALA A 133 6.83 -6.90 -14.41
CA ALA A 133 7.74 -6.24 -15.36
C ALA A 133 7.62 -4.71 -15.32
N MET A 134 6.39 -4.18 -15.33
CA MET A 134 6.15 -2.75 -15.21
C MET A 134 6.64 -2.19 -13.88
N LYS A 135 6.43 -2.90 -12.77
CA LYS A 135 6.93 -2.49 -11.44
C LYS A 135 8.46 -2.51 -11.36
N PHE A 136 9.10 -3.45 -12.06
CA PHE A 136 10.56 -3.47 -12.18
C PHE A 136 11.05 -2.21 -12.91
N VAL A 137 10.55 -1.96 -14.12
CA VAL A 137 10.94 -0.79 -14.91
C VAL A 137 10.65 0.51 -14.15
N ALA A 138 9.50 0.62 -13.49
CA ALA A 138 9.12 1.79 -12.70
C ALA A 138 10.10 2.04 -11.52
N GLY A 139 10.46 1.00 -10.77
CA GLY A 139 11.40 1.11 -9.66
C GLY A 139 12.79 1.53 -10.11
N GLU A 140 13.33 0.89 -11.15
CA GLU A 140 14.63 1.25 -11.72
C GLU A 140 14.62 2.68 -12.32
N SER A 141 13.53 3.06 -13.01
CA SER A 141 13.37 4.42 -13.53
C SER A 141 13.27 5.48 -12.42
N PHE A 142 12.77 5.11 -11.25
CA PHE A 142 12.67 6.03 -10.12
C PHE A 142 14.05 6.32 -9.49
N ILE A 143 14.94 5.34 -9.40
CA ILE A 143 16.25 5.49 -8.76
C ILE A 143 17.40 5.81 -9.75
N VAL A 144 17.12 5.88 -11.04
CA VAL A 144 18.14 6.00 -12.11
C VAL A 144 19.07 7.21 -11.96
N ASN A 145 18.61 8.29 -11.32
CA ASN A 145 19.36 9.53 -11.13
C ASN A 145 20.01 9.63 -9.73
N SER A 146 19.99 8.57 -8.93
CA SER A 146 20.64 8.59 -7.62
C SER A 146 22.13 8.93 -7.75
N GLY A 147 22.67 9.66 -6.80
CA GLY A 147 24.05 10.16 -6.85
C GLY A 147 24.30 11.28 -7.87
N ARG A 148 23.31 11.62 -8.72
CA ARG A 148 23.38 12.75 -9.67
C ARG A 148 22.37 13.85 -9.31
N SER A 149 21.39 13.52 -8.51
CA SER A 149 20.38 14.43 -7.96
C SER A 149 20.76 14.83 -6.54
N ASN A 150 20.31 16.00 -6.09
CA ASN A 150 20.40 16.40 -4.69
C ASN A 150 19.35 15.73 -3.82
N VAL A 151 18.45 14.93 -4.41
CA VAL A 151 17.39 14.19 -3.74
C VAL A 151 17.82 12.75 -3.54
N ARG A 152 17.73 12.24 -2.32
CA ARG A 152 17.87 10.79 -2.08
C ARG A 152 16.67 10.07 -2.68
N LEU A 153 16.93 9.20 -3.65
CA LEU A 153 15.94 8.43 -4.39
C LEU A 153 16.05 6.95 -4.01
N SER A 154 14.98 6.35 -3.53
CA SER A 154 14.94 4.94 -3.16
C SER A 154 13.62 4.28 -3.55
N SER A 155 13.58 2.96 -3.54
CA SER A 155 12.36 2.19 -3.74
C SER A 155 12.19 1.18 -2.60
N ALA A 156 11.03 1.13 -1.98
CA ALA A 156 10.66 0.12 -1.01
C ALA A 156 9.95 -1.04 -1.71
N ILE A 157 10.49 -2.24 -1.58
CA ILE A 157 10.00 -3.47 -2.20
C ILE A 157 9.57 -4.43 -1.12
N TYR A 158 8.30 -4.82 -1.12
CA TYR A 158 7.75 -5.80 -0.19
C TYR A 158 6.64 -6.64 -0.82
N GLY A 159 6.27 -7.71 -0.13
CA GLY A 159 5.24 -8.64 -0.56
C GLY A 159 3.82 -8.16 -0.26
N ASN A 160 2.97 -9.07 0.19
CA ASN A 160 1.58 -8.78 0.49
C ASN A 160 1.48 -8.09 1.86
N VAL A 161 0.93 -6.88 1.90
CA VAL A 161 0.60 -6.24 3.17
C VAL A 161 -0.66 -6.89 3.73
N LEU A 162 -0.57 -7.36 4.97
CA LEU A 162 -1.67 -8.00 5.68
C LEU A 162 -2.91 -7.11 5.64
N ASN A 163 -4.06 -7.75 5.41
CA ASN A 163 -5.37 -7.12 5.41
C ASN A 163 -5.52 -5.91 4.46
N SER A 164 -4.64 -5.75 3.46
CA SER A 164 -4.78 -4.68 2.48
C SER A 164 -5.97 -4.95 1.55
N THR A 165 -6.65 -3.89 1.11
CA THR A 165 -7.83 -3.99 0.22
C THR A 165 -7.58 -4.89 -0.97
N GLY A 166 -8.43 -5.92 -1.17
CA GLY A 166 -8.33 -6.89 -2.25
C GLY A 166 -7.15 -7.88 -2.14
N SER A 167 -6.51 -8.00 -0.96
CA SER A 167 -5.58 -9.10 -0.66
C SER A 167 -6.33 -10.35 -0.22
N ILE A 168 -5.58 -11.46 -0.06
CA ILE A 168 -6.18 -12.78 0.19
C ILE A 168 -7.05 -12.83 1.46
N ILE A 169 -6.64 -12.20 2.53
CA ILE A 169 -7.39 -12.22 3.81
C ILE A 169 -8.75 -11.53 3.69
N PRO A 170 -8.88 -10.28 3.21
CA PRO A 170 -10.19 -9.68 2.92
C PRO A 170 -11.04 -10.48 1.94
N LEU A 171 -10.42 -11.13 0.93
CA LEU A 171 -11.15 -11.99 0.00
C LEU A 171 -11.72 -13.24 0.69
N MET A 172 -10.97 -13.86 1.60
CA MET A 172 -11.45 -14.99 2.40
C MET A 172 -12.64 -14.58 3.27
N TRP A 173 -12.57 -13.42 3.93
CA TRP A 173 -13.69 -12.89 4.71
C TRP A 173 -14.91 -12.58 3.84
N ASP A 174 -14.71 -11.98 2.69
CA ASP A 174 -15.80 -11.66 1.76
C ASP A 174 -16.48 -12.95 1.25
N ALA A 175 -15.67 -13.99 0.93
CA ALA A 175 -16.17 -15.29 0.52
C ALA A 175 -17.03 -15.96 1.61
N ILE A 176 -16.59 -15.92 2.86
CA ILE A 176 -17.36 -16.44 4.00
C ILE A 176 -18.66 -15.65 4.18
N ASN A 177 -18.58 -14.32 4.17
CA ASN A 177 -19.75 -13.46 4.41
C ASN A 177 -20.81 -13.56 3.31
N ARG A 178 -20.39 -13.77 2.07
CA ARG A 178 -21.29 -13.84 0.90
C ARG A 178 -21.60 -15.25 0.43
N GLY A 179 -20.94 -16.26 0.99
CA GLY A 179 -21.19 -17.68 0.68
C GLY A 179 -20.71 -18.10 -0.71
N TYR A 180 -19.59 -17.56 -1.21
CA TYR A 180 -18.99 -18.03 -2.48
C TYR A 180 -17.66 -18.73 -2.24
N GLU A 181 -17.27 -19.58 -3.18
CA GLU A 181 -16.03 -20.36 -3.09
C GLU A 181 -14.81 -19.56 -3.59
N LEU A 182 -13.68 -19.72 -2.90
CA LEU A 182 -12.38 -19.27 -3.37
C LEU A 182 -11.56 -20.44 -3.89
N THR A 183 -11.00 -20.28 -5.08
CA THR A 183 -10.15 -21.30 -5.70
C THR A 183 -8.70 -21.13 -5.29
N LEU A 184 -8.13 -22.17 -4.67
CA LEU A 184 -6.69 -22.31 -4.48
C LEU A 184 -6.08 -22.97 -5.73
N PHE A 185 -5.35 -22.19 -6.53
CA PHE A 185 -4.79 -22.69 -7.82
C PHE A 185 -3.64 -23.70 -7.64
N SER A 186 -2.95 -23.70 -6.50
CA SER A 186 -1.88 -24.64 -6.17
C SER A 186 -1.64 -24.67 -4.67
N ASP A 187 -1.46 -25.87 -4.13
CA ASP A 187 -1.07 -26.14 -2.74
C ASP A 187 0.37 -25.70 -2.40
N LYS A 188 1.20 -25.47 -3.44
CA LYS A 188 2.61 -25.01 -3.32
C LYS A 188 2.74 -23.49 -3.39
N MET A 189 1.62 -22.77 -3.52
CA MET A 189 1.64 -21.31 -3.66
C MET A 189 2.08 -20.64 -2.37
N THR A 190 3.14 -19.82 -2.43
CA THR A 190 3.66 -19.05 -1.30
C THR A 190 3.50 -17.55 -1.49
N ARG A 191 3.48 -16.81 -0.39
CA ARG A 191 3.49 -15.33 -0.39
C ARG A 191 4.42 -14.82 0.70
N PHE A 192 5.21 -13.80 0.39
CA PHE A 192 5.84 -12.97 1.40
C PHE A 192 4.80 -12.05 2.01
N ILE A 193 4.74 -12.03 3.34
CA ILE A 193 3.76 -11.24 4.09
C ILE A 193 4.49 -10.23 4.97
N ILE A 194 3.94 -9.02 5.04
CA ILE A 194 4.39 -7.94 5.92
C ILE A 194 3.16 -7.30 6.57
N ASP A 195 3.26 -6.92 7.82
CA ASP A 195 2.24 -6.09 8.45
C ASP A 195 2.36 -4.63 8.03
N ILE A 196 1.37 -3.82 8.39
CA ILE A 196 1.33 -2.41 7.98
C ILE A 196 2.44 -1.61 8.66
N GLU A 197 2.77 -1.89 9.92
CA GLU A 197 3.82 -1.20 10.66
C GLU A 197 5.18 -1.49 10.04
N GLY A 198 5.51 -2.75 9.75
CA GLY A 198 6.74 -3.14 9.07
C GLY A 198 6.87 -2.53 7.67
N ALA A 199 5.75 -2.42 6.92
CA ALA A 199 5.75 -1.75 5.62
C ALA A 199 6.07 -0.24 5.75
N MET A 200 5.51 0.42 6.75
CA MET A 200 5.79 1.84 7.03
C MET A 200 7.22 2.05 7.54
N ASP A 201 7.74 1.15 8.39
CA ASP A 201 9.13 1.20 8.88
C ASP A 201 10.12 1.00 7.73
N LEU A 202 9.83 0.10 6.79
CA LEU A 202 10.63 -0.08 5.58
C LEU A 202 10.68 1.20 4.73
N ILE A 203 9.55 1.90 4.58
CA ILE A 203 9.48 3.18 3.86
C ILE A 203 10.33 4.23 4.56
N GLU A 204 10.24 4.35 5.90
CA GLU A 204 11.09 5.27 6.67
C GLU A 204 12.57 4.95 6.50
N HIS A 205 12.95 3.66 6.53
CA HIS A 205 14.33 3.25 6.27
C HIS A 205 14.75 3.59 4.83
N SER A 206 13.90 3.33 3.85
CA SER A 206 14.17 3.63 2.43
C SER A 206 14.46 5.12 2.21
N LEU A 207 13.79 6.02 2.92
CA LEU A 207 14.04 7.47 2.85
C LEU A 207 15.42 7.90 3.41
N THR A 208 16.14 7.01 4.09
CA THR A 208 17.49 7.30 4.63
C THR A 208 18.63 6.93 3.68
N VAL A 209 18.35 6.17 2.62
CA VAL A 209 19.34 5.67 1.65
C VAL A 209 19.11 6.26 0.27
N ASP A 210 20.14 6.26 -0.58
CA ASP A 210 20.08 6.77 -1.95
C ASP A 210 20.51 5.68 -2.95
N GLY A 211 19.74 5.51 -4.03
CA GLY A 211 20.04 4.58 -5.12
C GLY A 211 19.71 3.10 -4.82
N TYR A 212 18.96 2.83 -3.77
CA TYR A 212 18.69 1.44 -3.37
C TYR A 212 17.23 1.04 -3.58
N ASN A 213 17.05 -0.18 -4.05
CA ASN A 213 15.84 -0.95 -3.89
C ASN A 213 15.91 -1.67 -2.53
N VAL A 214 15.19 -1.16 -1.53
CA VAL A 214 15.24 -1.69 -0.16
C VAL A 214 14.24 -2.83 -0.03
N ILE A 215 14.73 -4.01 0.34
CA ILE A 215 13.94 -5.24 0.43
C ILE A 215 14.07 -5.78 1.87
N PRO A 216 12.96 -5.96 2.61
CA PRO A 216 13.02 -6.53 3.94
C PRO A 216 13.23 -8.06 3.88
N ASN A 217 13.82 -8.62 4.93
CA ASN A 217 13.86 -10.07 5.09
C ASN A 217 12.51 -10.55 5.63
N LEU A 218 11.64 -11.02 4.75
CA LEU A 218 10.28 -11.46 5.09
C LEU A 218 10.19 -12.98 5.12
N LYS A 219 9.38 -13.50 6.05
CA LYS A 219 8.96 -14.89 6.04
C LYS A 219 7.98 -15.13 4.88
N SER A 220 8.06 -16.31 4.28
CA SER A 220 7.11 -16.81 3.29
C SER A 220 6.10 -17.72 3.97
N VAL A 221 4.83 -17.60 3.60
CA VAL A 221 3.76 -18.49 4.06
C VAL A 221 3.15 -19.23 2.88
N LEU A 222 2.74 -20.48 3.09
CA LEU A 222 1.91 -21.22 2.15
C LEU A 222 0.50 -20.64 2.17
N VAL A 223 -0.04 -20.36 1.00
CA VAL A 223 -1.43 -19.85 0.90
C VAL A 223 -2.42 -20.91 1.36
N LYS A 224 -2.09 -22.20 1.15
CA LYS A 224 -2.86 -23.33 1.66
C LYS A 224 -3.06 -23.26 3.19
N ASP A 225 -2.00 -22.98 3.94
CA ASP A 225 -2.06 -22.90 5.41
C ASP A 225 -3.02 -21.79 5.86
N LEU A 226 -3.10 -20.67 5.11
CA LEU A 226 -4.10 -19.62 5.39
C LEU A 226 -5.51 -20.14 5.18
N PHE A 227 -5.80 -20.92 4.13
CA PHE A 227 -7.11 -21.53 3.91
C PHE A 227 -7.46 -22.48 5.05
N GLU A 228 -6.54 -23.38 5.45
CA GLU A 228 -6.75 -24.34 6.53
C GLU A 228 -7.04 -23.63 7.87
N ILE A 229 -6.28 -22.57 8.22
CA ILE A 229 -6.51 -21.78 9.42
C ILE A 229 -7.91 -21.12 9.39
N PHE A 230 -8.30 -20.59 8.23
CA PHE A 230 -9.63 -20.00 8.07
C PHE A 230 -10.73 -21.05 8.19
N GLU A 231 -10.58 -22.23 7.61
CA GLU A 231 -11.55 -23.33 7.73
C GLU A 231 -11.64 -23.89 9.15
N GLU A 232 -10.52 -24.21 9.81
CA GLU A 232 -10.52 -24.85 11.12
C GLU A 232 -10.96 -23.92 12.27
N LYS A 233 -10.42 -22.70 12.30
CA LYS A 233 -10.68 -21.77 13.40
C LYS A 233 -12.00 -21.03 13.24
N LEU A 234 -12.35 -20.68 12.02
CA LEU A 234 -13.60 -19.98 11.75
C LEU A 234 -14.80 -20.91 11.87
N THR A 235 -14.70 -22.18 11.50
CA THR A 235 -15.82 -23.12 11.64
C THR A 235 -16.18 -23.34 13.11
N ARG A 236 -15.23 -23.28 14.04
CA ARG A 236 -15.48 -23.48 15.50
C ARG A 236 -15.91 -22.21 16.24
N GLU A 237 -15.42 -21.05 15.85
CA GLU A 237 -15.72 -19.75 16.50
C GLU A 237 -16.73 -18.91 15.72
N THR A 238 -16.86 -19.12 14.40
CA THR A 238 -17.60 -18.22 13.47
C THR A 238 -19.11 -18.34 13.66
N LEU A 239 -19.64 -19.46 14.11
CA LEU A 239 -21.06 -19.48 14.46
C LEU A 239 -21.38 -18.53 15.62
N LYS A 240 -20.47 -18.32 16.55
CA LYS A 240 -20.60 -17.30 17.61
C LYS A 240 -20.20 -15.90 17.12
N SER A 241 -19.09 -15.79 16.40
CA SER A 241 -18.58 -14.51 15.90
C SER A 241 -19.35 -13.95 14.71
N PHE A 242 -19.99 -14.79 13.88
CA PHE A 242 -20.85 -14.37 12.79
C PHE A 242 -22.06 -13.59 13.31
N TYR A 243 -22.68 -14.04 14.38
CA TYR A 243 -23.74 -13.28 15.06
C TYR A 243 -23.22 -11.95 15.64
N VAL A 244 -22.04 -11.95 16.24
CA VAL A 244 -21.41 -10.75 16.81
C VAL A 244 -21.01 -9.78 15.71
N LEU A 245 -20.43 -10.24 14.60
CA LEU A 245 -20.04 -9.39 13.46
C LEU A 245 -21.26 -8.77 12.75
N LYS A 246 -22.31 -9.57 12.56
CA LYS A 246 -23.57 -9.07 12.01
C LYS A 246 -24.22 -8.04 12.92
N GLN A 247 -24.20 -8.26 14.21
CA GLN A 247 -24.71 -7.32 15.20
C GLN A 247 -23.88 -6.04 15.26
N ILE A 248 -22.53 -6.11 15.21
CA ILE A 248 -21.65 -4.94 15.14
C ILE A 248 -21.87 -4.14 13.86
N GLN A 249 -22.07 -4.80 12.73
CA GLN A 249 -22.34 -4.16 11.45
C GLN A 249 -23.70 -3.45 11.45
N GLU A 250 -24.72 -4.07 12.04
CA GLU A 250 -26.07 -3.49 12.19
C GLU A 250 -26.08 -2.30 13.16
N GLU A 251 -25.32 -2.37 14.27
CA GLU A 251 -25.29 -1.33 15.31
C GLU A 251 -24.30 -0.19 15.06
N ASN A 252 -23.13 -0.45 14.44
CA ASN A 252 -21.99 0.47 14.39
C ASN A 252 -21.39 0.69 12.98
N GLY A 253 -21.93 0.05 11.94
CA GLY A 253 -21.49 0.17 10.54
C GLY A 253 -20.23 -0.62 10.17
N GLU A 254 -19.89 -0.58 8.89
CA GLU A 254 -18.80 -1.37 8.28
C GLU A 254 -17.41 -1.12 8.91
N GLU A 255 -17.15 0.08 9.39
CA GLU A 255 -15.83 0.47 9.91
C GLU A 255 -15.51 -0.17 11.26
N ALA A 256 -16.52 -0.37 12.11
CA ALA A 256 -16.37 -1.09 13.38
C ALA A 256 -16.16 -2.59 13.14
N CYS A 257 -16.81 -3.15 12.12
CA CYS A 257 -16.62 -4.52 11.68
C CYS A 257 -15.18 -4.75 11.18
N HIS A 258 -14.63 -3.84 10.36
CA HIS A 258 -13.24 -3.89 9.92
C HIS A 258 -12.23 -3.88 11.08
N ARG A 259 -12.43 -3.05 12.11
CA ARG A 259 -11.56 -3.01 13.30
C ARG A 259 -11.60 -4.31 14.11
N TYR A 260 -12.75 -4.89 14.26
CA TYR A 260 -12.92 -6.19 14.94
C TYR A 260 -12.21 -7.32 14.18
N ILE A 261 -12.32 -7.35 12.86
CA ILE A 261 -11.64 -8.31 11.98
C ILE A 261 -10.11 -8.16 12.09
N ILE A 262 -9.57 -6.94 12.09
CA ILE A 262 -8.13 -6.70 12.21
C ILE A 262 -7.60 -7.26 13.53
N SER A 263 -8.26 -6.99 14.64
CA SER A 263 -7.81 -7.47 15.97
C SER A 263 -7.82 -8.99 16.07
N ASN A 264 -8.82 -9.67 15.50
CA ASN A 264 -8.90 -11.13 15.52
C ASN A 264 -7.95 -11.79 14.52
N THR A 265 -7.70 -11.18 13.38
CA THR A 265 -6.72 -11.68 12.38
C THR A 265 -5.30 -11.60 12.95
N GLN A 266 -4.95 -10.52 13.64
CA GLN A 266 -3.66 -10.39 14.31
C GLN A 266 -3.46 -11.46 15.39
N SER A 267 -4.50 -11.76 16.15
CA SER A 267 -4.49 -12.84 17.15
C SER A 267 -4.33 -14.24 16.51
N ALA A 268 -4.88 -14.45 15.31
CA ALA A 268 -4.70 -15.70 14.58
C ALA A 268 -3.28 -15.84 13.99
N LEU A 269 -2.66 -14.73 13.57
CA LEU A 269 -1.30 -14.72 13.03
C LEU A 269 -0.23 -14.92 14.11
N ASN A 270 -0.43 -14.39 15.31
CA ASN A 270 0.45 -14.61 16.46
C ASN A 270 0.45 -16.07 16.96
N LEU A 271 -0.42 -16.93 16.44
CA LEU A 271 -0.45 -18.37 16.73
C LEU A 271 0.31 -19.20 15.69
N ILE A 272 0.84 -18.58 14.63
CA ILE A 272 1.69 -19.20 13.60
C ILE A 272 3.19 -19.05 13.94
N GLU A 273 3.52 -18.19 14.91
CA GLU A 273 4.85 -18.10 15.54
C GLU A 273 5.05 -19.18 16.61
#